data_83a02b6472859d075b4a452b258eac89
#
_entry.id   83a02b6472859d075b4a452b258eac89
#
_cell.length_a   1.000
_cell.length_b   1.000
_cell.length_c   1.000
_cell.angle_alpha   90.00
_cell.angle_beta   90.00
_cell.angle_gamma   90.00
#
_symmetry.space_group_name_H-M   'P 1'
#
loop_
_entity.id
_entity.type
_entity.pdbx_description
1 polymer ?
#
loop_
_entity_poly.entity_id
_entity_poly.type
_entity_poly.pdbx_seq_one_letter_code
_entity_poly.pdbx_strand_id
1 'polypeptide(L)'
;MKLITELNETVNYLVEESNGSKSLFIEGPFLVAEKTNRNGRMYKEATMRREVGRYTEEFINKNRAFGELGHPDTPSINLDRVSHLIVSLRQEGTDWIGKAKILETPMGNIARNLIEGGAQLGVSSRGMGSLRAINGVNIVQDDFYLATAADIVADPSAPGAFVQGIMEGKEWMFVDGRWTEMDYDIARKEIRPVSYTHLTLPT
;
A
#
# COMPACT_ATOMS: atom_id res chain seq x y z
N MET A 1 -12.79 6.88 1.55
CA MET A 1 -11.69 6.20 0.84
C MET A 1 -11.64 4.74 1.27
N LYS A 2 -11.39 3.84 0.34
CA LYS A 2 -11.23 2.40 0.63
C LYS A 2 -9.76 2.06 0.73
N LEU A 3 -9.39 1.11 1.59
CA LEU A 3 -8.06 0.53 1.61
C LEU A 3 -7.87 -0.30 0.35
N ILE A 4 -6.76 -0.08 -0.34
CA ILE A 4 -6.39 -0.77 -1.57
C ILE A 4 -5.06 -1.47 -1.32
N THR A 5 -5.04 -2.78 -1.55
CA THR A 5 -3.85 -3.61 -1.40
C THR A 5 -3.56 -4.35 -2.70
N GLU A 6 -2.30 -4.33 -3.12
CA GLU A 6 -1.86 -4.93 -4.37
C GLU A 6 -0.62 -5.80 -4.15
N LEU A 7 -0.60 -6.92 -4.83
CA LEU A 7 0.39 -7.97 -4.66
C LEU A 7 1.28 -8.11 -5.89
N ASN A 8 2.58 -8.17 -5.69
CA ASN A 8 3.58 -8.51 -6.71
C ASN A 8 4.36 -9.76 -6.33
N GLU A 9 4.46 -10.71 -7.25
CA GLU A 9 5.00 -12.04 -7.00
C GLU A 9 6.50 -12.17 -7.31
N THR A 10 7.03 -11.26 -8.12
CA THR A 10 8.40 -11.37 -8.60
C THR A 10 9.30 -10.41 -7.82
N VAL A 11 9.79 -10.87 -6.69
CA VAL A 11 10.79 -10.13 -5.90
C VAL A 11 12.05 -10.96 -5.79
N ASN A 12 13.18 -10.38 -6.19
CA ASN A 12 14.50 -10.97 -6.00
C ASN A 12 15.09 -10.50 -4.67
N TYR A 13 15.95 -11.31 -4.08
CA TYR A 13 16.72 -10.89 -2.91
C TYR A 13 18.19 -10.76 -3.27
N LEU A 14 18.84 -9.78 -2.67
CA LEU A 14 20.25 -9.45 -2.87
C LEU A 14 20.95 -9.36 -1.52
N VAL A 15 22.14 -9.90 -1.43
CA VAL A 15 23.01 -9.72 -0.26
C VAL A 15 24.10 -8.73 -0.66
N GLU A 16 24.12 -7.58 -0.03
CA GLU A 16 25.17 -6.57 -0.23
C GLU A 16 26.09 -6.56 0.99
N GLU A 17 27.40 -6.61 0.74
CA GLU A 17 28.41 -6.48 1.75
C GLU A 17 29.06 -5.09 1.66
N SER A 18 29.02 -4.34 2.75
CA SER A 18 29.68 -3.06 2.88
C SER A 18 30.40 -3.00 4.23
N ASN A 19 31.69 -2.66 4.20
CA ASN A 19 32.53 -2.55 5.41
C ASN A 19 32.48 -3.77 6.34
N GLY A 20 32.43 -4.99 5.78
CA GLY A 20 32.37 -6.23 6.55
C GLY A 20 31.00 -6.54 7.18
N SER A 21 29.98 -5.73 6.93
CA SER A 21 28.60 -5.99 7.34
C SER A 21 27.76 -6.43 6.14
N LYS A 22 27.12 -7.59 6.25
CA LYS A 22 26.19 -8.11 5.24
C LYS A 22 24.79 -7.58 5.50
N SER A 23 24.21 -6.91 4.49
CA SER A 23 22.82 -6.47 4.51
C SER A 23 22.01 -7.25 3.46
N LEU A 24 20.87 -7.76 3.85
CA LEU A 24 19.93 -8.42 2.95
C LEU A 24 18.95 -7.38 2.39
N PHE A 25 18.77 -7.39 1.10
CA PHE A 25 17.76 -6.56 0.39
C PHE A 25 16.80 -7.43 -0.38
N ILE A 26 15.62 -6.91 -0.59
CA ILE A 26 14.65 -7.39 -1.59
C ILE A 26 14.53 -6.36 -2.70
N GLU A 27 14.44 -6.79 -3.95
CA GLU A 27 14.29 -5.93 -5.12
C GLU A 27 13.32 -6.56 -6.13
N GLY A 28 12.51 -5.74 -6.78
CA GLY A 28 11.57 -6.17 -7.81
C GLY A 28 10.50 -5.13 -8.07
N PRO A 29 9.51 -5.45 -8.93
CA PRO A 29 8.39 -4.56 -9.17
C PRO A 29 7.51 -4.49 -7.91
N PHE A 30 7.53 -3.34 -7.22
CA PHE A 30 6.66 -3.12 -6.05
C PHE A 30 5.31 -2.56 -6.46
N LEU A 31 5.25 -1.77 -7.54
CA LEU A 31 4.04 -1.14 -8.05
C LEU A 31 3.99 -1.25 -9.58
N VAL A 32 2.78 -1.43 -10.13
CA VAL A 32 2.55 -1.58 -11.56
C VAL A 32 1.38 -0.69 -11.98
N ALA A 33 1.54 0.08 -13.06
CA ALA A 33 0.49 0.88 -13.66
C ALA A 33 0.09 0.37 -15.05
N GLU A 34 -1.03 0.87 -15.59
CA GLU A 34 -1.59 0.60 -16.92
C GLU A 34 -1.87 -0.89 -17.22
N LYS A 35 -1.78 -1.74 -16.22
CA LYS A 35 -2.12 -3.16 -16.30
C LYS A 35 -3.21 -3.49 -15.28
N THR A 36 -4.18 -4.28 -15.69
CA THR A 36 -5.18 -4.82 -14.76
C THR A 36 -4.50 -5.92 -13.93
N ASN A 37 -4.49 -5.72 -12.62
CA ASN A 37 -3.93 -6.68 -11.69
C ASN A 37 -4.92 -7.83 -11.39
N ARG A 38 -4.50 -8.80 -10.56
CA ARG A 38 -5.33 -9.95 -10.17
C ARG A 38 -6.62 -9.57 -9.43
N ASN A 39 -6.64 -8.38 -8.83
CA ASN A 39 -7.82 -7.86 -8.12
C ASN A 39 -8.80 -7.12 -9.06
N GLY A 40 -8.57 -7.17 -10.37
CA GLY A 40 -9.37 -6.47 -11.37
C GLY A 40 -9.23 -4.94 -11.29
N ARG A 41 -8.12 -4.44 -10.72
CA ARG A 41 -7.83 -3.01 -10.58
C ARG A 41 -6.72 -2.57 -11.53
N MET A 42 -6.81 -1.33 -11.97
CA MET A 42 -5.78 -0.68 -12.79
C MET A 42 -5.47 0.71 -12.23
N TYR A 43 -4.21 1.03 -12.17
CA TYR A 43 -3.69 2.35 -11.80
C TYR A 43 -3.26 3.09 -13.05
N LYS A 44 -3.65 4.36 -13.17
CA LYS A 44 -3.10 5.22 -14.21
C LYS A 44 -1.65 5.58 -13.88
N GLU A 45 -0.79 5.60 -14.89
CA GLU A 45 0.61 5.95 -14.72
C GLU A 45 0.80 7.32 -14.07
N ALA A 46 0.00 8.32 -14.48
CA ALA A 46 0.06 9.67 -13.91
C ALA A 46 -0.24 9.69 -12.41
N THR A 47 -1.28 8.96 -11.97
CA THR A 47 -1.66 8.83 -10.56
C THR A 47 -0.54 8.15 -9.77
N MET A 48 0.01 7.05 -10.30
CA MET A 48 1.08 6.32 -9.65
C MET A 48 2.37 7.16 -9.56
N ARG A 49 2.76 7.84 -10.64
CA ARG A 49 3.94 8.73 -10.66
C ARG A 49 3.86 9.83 -9.62
N ARG A 50 2.70 10.47 -9.50
CA ARG A 50 2.46 11.51 -8.47
C ARG A 50 2.65 10.93 -7.07
N GLU A 51 2.03 9.79 -6.78
CA GLU A 51 2.08 9.20 -5.44
C GLU A 51 3.46 8.65 -5.08
N VAL A 52 4.16 8.03 -6.03
CA VAL A 52 5.55 7.60 -5.82
C VAL A 52 6.47 8.80 -5.58
N GLY A 53 6.28 9.90 -6.31
CA GLY A 53 7.01 11.14 -6.06
C GLY A 53 6.80 11.66 -4.63
N ARG A 54 5.54 11.80 -4.21
CA ARG A 54 5.20 12.19 -2.84
C ARG A 54 5.78 11.22 -1.80
N TYR A 55 5.60 9.93 -1.99
CA TYR A 55 6.08 8.89 -1.08
C TYR A 55 7.62 8.92 -0.95
N THR A 56 8.32 9.16 -2.05
CA THR A 56 9.77 9.29 -2.06
C THR A 56 10.22 10.49 -1.23
N GLU A 57 9.61 11.65 -1.44
CA GLU A 57 9.96 12.88 -0.71
C GLU A 57 9.60 12.81 0.79
N GLU A 58 8.43 12.27 1.10
CA GLU A 58 7.92 12.26 2.47
C GLU A 58 8.47 11.14 3.33
N PHE A 59 8.81 9.98 2.72
CA PHE A 59 9.18 8.78 3.46
C PHE A 59 10.57 8.24 3.10
N ILE A 60 10.86 7.97 1.82
CA ILE A 60 12.14 7.34 1.42
C ILE A 60 13.30 8.27 1.74
N ASN A 61 13.27 9.51 1.28
CA ASN A 61 14.34 10.50 1.49
C ASN A 61 14.56 10.84 2.98
N LYS A 62 13.59 10.52 3.83
CA LYS A 62 13.66 10.73 5.28
C LYS A 62 13.94 9.46 6.07
N ASN A 63 14.28 8.35 5.39
CA ASN A 63 14.56 7.04 6.00
C ASN A 63 13.42 6.54 6.91
N ARG A 64 12.16 6.73 6.52
CA ARG A 64 10.99 6.29 7.27
C ARG A 64 9.94 5.55 6.42
N ALA A 65 10.35 5.08 5.23
CA ALA A 65 9.52 4.27 4.35
C ALA A 65 9.50 2.81 4.84
N PHE A 66 8.88 2.57 5.97
CA PHE A 66 8.80 1.25 6.57
C PHE A 66 7.77 0.37 5.86
N GLY A 67 8.07 -0.96 5.84
CA GLY A 67 7.12 -1.99 5.47
C GLY A 67 7.04 -3.08 6.54
N GLU A 68 5.92 -3.77 6.57
CA GLU A 68 5.61 -4.75 7.60
C GLU A 68 5.72 -6.19 7.08
N LEU A 69 5.84 -7.16 8.00
CA LEU A 69 5.67 -8.57 7.69
C LEU A 69 4.20 -8.94 7.85
N GLY A 70 3.62 -9.42 6.76
CA GLY A 70 2.19 -9.66 6.62
C GLY A 70 1.41 -8.38 6.30
N HIS A 71 0.13 -8.57 5.97
CA HIS A 71 -0.78 -7.47 5.60
C HIS A 71 -1.63 -7.09 6.80
N PRO A 72 -1.46 -5.90 7.41
CA PRO A 72 -2.37 -5.41 8.42
C PRO A 72 -3.64 -4.81 7.78
N ASP A 73 -4.74 -4.82 8.54
CA ASP A 73 -6.03 -4.27 8.14
C ASP A 73 -6.10 -2.73 8.31
N THR A 74 -4.96 -2.04 8.27
CA THR A 74 -4.87 -0.60 8.51
C THR A 74 -3.87 0.05 7.54
N PRO A 75 -4.10 1.29 7.10
CA PRO A 75 -3.12 2.03 6.31
C PRO A 75 -1.92 2.52 7.14
N SER A 76 -2.05 2.55 8.46
CA SER A 76 -0.98 2.99 9.37
C SER A 76 0.07 1.91 9.58
N ILE A 77 1.33 2.32 9.72
CA ILE A 77 2.43 1.41 10.05
C ILE A 77 2.41 1.11 11.55
N ASN A 78 2.45 -0.18 11.89
CA ASN A 78 2.69 -0.65 13.24
C ASN A 78 4.18 -0.99 13.39
N LEU A 79 4.89 -0.24 14.23
CA LEU A 79 6.34 -0.40 14.41
C LEU A 79 6.74 -1.77 14.95
N ASP A 80 5.86 -2.44 15.69
CA ASP A 80 6.10 -3.82 16.19
C ASP A 80 6.14 -4.86 15.06
N ARG A 81 5.59 -4.53 13.89
CA ARG A 81 5.50 -5.41 12.72
C ARG A 81 6.51 -5.06 11.62
N VAL A 82 7.26 -3.97 11.79
CA VAL A 82 8.24 -3.52 10.79
C VAL A 82 9.30 -4.59 10.56
N SER A 83 9.46 -4.98 9.29
CA SER A 83 10.43 -5.97 8.84
C SER A 83 11.50 -5.38 7.92
N HIS A 84 11.21 -4.28 7.24
CA HIS A 84 12.11 -3.71 6.24
C HIS A 84 11.92 -2.20 6.06
N LEU A 85 12.90 -1.58 5.41
CA LEU A 85 12.92 -0.18 5.04
C LEU A 85 13.07 -0.07 3.52
N ILE A 86 12.12 0.56 2.85
CA ILE A 86 12.19 0.83 1.41
C ILE A 86 13.20 1.96 1.19
N VAL A 87 14.21 1.68 0.37
CA VAL A 87 15.33 2.60 0.14
C VAL A 87 15.26 3.28 -1.22
N SER A 88 14.56 2.71 -2.19
CA SER A 88 14.33 3.33 -3.48
C SER A 88 13.09 2.80 -4.18
N LEU A 89 12.52 3.65 -5.05
CA LEU A 89 11.52 3.31 -6.05
C LEU A 89 11.93 4.01 -7.35
N ARG A 90 12.24 3.24 -8.40
CA ARG A 90 12.58 3.78 -9.72
C ARG A 90 11.59 3.29 -10.76
N GLN A 91 11.20 4.17 -11.66
CA GLN A 91 10.29 3.80 -12.74
C GLN A 91 11.04 3.10 -13.87
N GLU A 92 10.50 1.95 -14.31
CA GLU A 92 10.92 1.23 -15.51
C GLU A 92 9.67 0.90 -16.35
N GLY A 93 9.44 1.67 -17.41
CA GLY A 93 8.20 1.58 -18.19
C GLY A 93 6.98 1.90 -17.33
N THR A 94 6.05 0.96 -17.22
CA THR A 94 4.84 1.07 -16.38
C THR A 94 5.03 0.52 -14.97
N ASP A 95 6.20 -0.02 -14.67
CA ASP A 95 6.49 -0.66 -13.39
C ASP A 95 7.39 0.25 -12.55
N TRP A 96 7.26 0.19 -11.23
CA TRP A 96 8.18 0.82 -10.27
C TRP A 96 8.95 -0.27 -9.55
N ILE A 97 10.23 -0.36 -9.89
CA ILE A 97 11.15 -1.28 -9.25
C ILE A 97 11.55 -0.68 -7.91
N GLY A 98 11.19 -1.39 -6.86
CA GLY A 98 11.52 -1.05 -5.49
C GLY A 98 12.69 -1.85 -4.96
N LYS A 99 13.49 -1.23 -4.08
CA LYS A 99 14.52 -1.89 -3.30
C LYS A 99 14.26 -1.61 -1.82
N ALA A 100 14.30 -2.64 -0.98
CA ALA A 100 14.10 -2.49 0.46
C ALA A 100 15.14 -3.31 1.24
N LYS A 101 15.66 -2.71 2.31
CA LYS A 101 16.60 -3.33 3.24
C LYS A 101 15.84 -4.10 4.32
N ILE A 102 16.13 -5.37 4.50
CA ILE A 102 15.62 -6.15 5.64
C ILE A 102 16.31 -5.65 6.92
N LEU A 103 15.51 -5.27 7.90
CA LEU A 103 15.99 -4.74 9.18
C LEU A 103 16.22 -5.85 10.20
N GLU A 104 17.02 -5.56 11.22
CA GLU A 104 17.29 -6.49 12.34
C GLU A 104 16.20 -6.38 13.45
N THR A 105 14.96 -6.15 13.03
CA THR A 105 13.78 -6.22 13.90
C THR A 105 13.33 -7.68 14.07
N PRO A 106 12.49 -8.01 15.05
CA PRO A 106 11.95 -9.37 15.18
C PRO A 106 11.30 -9.86 13.88
N MET A 107 10.49 -9.03 13.22
CA MET A 107 9.80 -9.36 11.97
C MET A 107 10.76 -9.42 10.77
N GLY A 108 11.77 -8.56 10.74
CA GLY A 108 12.83 -8.62 9.72
C GLY A 108 13.68 -9.87 9.84
N ASN A 109 14.00 -10.33 11.04
CA ASN A 109 14.70 -11.59 11.26
C ASN A 109 13.89 -12.81 10.82
N ILE A 110 12.56 -12.78 11.02
CA ILE A 110 11.66 -13.83 10.47
C ILE A 110 11.72 -13.82 8.95
N ALA A 111 11.57 -12.66 8.31
CA ALA A 111 11.65 -12.53 6.86
C ALA A 111 13.00 -13.03 6.32
N ARG A 112 14.10 -12.62 6.96
CA ARG A 112 15.47 -13.07 6.62
C ARG A 112 15.60 -14.60 6.68
N ASN A 113 15.20 -15.20 7.79
CA ASN A 113 15.31 -16.65 7.97
C ASN A 113 14.48 -17.44 6.95
N LEU A 114 13.31 -16.92 6.58
CA LEU A 114 12.47 -17.51 5.53
C LEU A 114 13.17 -17.44 4.17
N ILE A 115 13.72 -16.28 3.80
CA ILE A 115 14.44 -16.08 2.54
C ILE A 115 15.71 -16.96 2.49
N GLU A 116 16.51 -16.97 3.53
CA GLU A 116 17.72 -17.80 3.63
C GLU A 116 17.40 -19.30 3.63
N GLY A 117 16.22 -19.67 4.14
CA GLY A 117 15.67 -21.03 4.07
C GLY A 117 15.09 -21.41 2.70
N GLY A 118 15.16 -20.49 1.70
CA GLY A 118 14.70 -20.75 0.33
C GLY A 118 13.23 -20.46 0.09
N ALA A 119 12.51 -19.83 1.05
CA ALA A 119 11.12 -19.42 0.83
C ALA A 119 11.06 -18.26 -0.17
N GLN A 120 10.11 -18.34 -1.10
CA GLN A 120 9.77 -17.23 -1.98
C GLN A 120 8.70 -16.37 -1.30
N LEU A 121 9.01 -15.11 -1.05
CA LEU A 121 8.10 -14.14 -0.48
C LEU A 121 7.71 -13.12 -1.54
N GLY A 122 6.48 -12.66 -1.50
CA GLY A 122 5.99 -11.58 -2.33
C GLY A 122 5.98 -10.24 -1.60
N VAL A 123 5.63 -9.19 -2.33
CA VAL A 123 5.36 -7.88 -1.75
C VAL A 123 3.98 -7.38 -2.16
N SER A 124 3.37 -6.58 -1.30
CA SER A 124 2.07 -6.00 -1.53
C SER A 124 2.03 -4.55 -1.06
N SER A 125 1.57 -3.65 -1.91
CA SER A 125 1.40 -2.24 -1.53
C SER A 125 0.07 -2.02 -0.80
N ARG A 126 0.04 -1.01 0.06
CA ARG A 126 -1.17 -0.50 0.71
C ARG A 126 -1.40 0.95 0.36
N GLY A 127 -2.63 1.29 0.07
CA GLY A 127 -3.04 2.65 -0.21
C GLY A 127 -4.50 2.90 0.10
N MET A 128 -4.90 4.14 -0.03
CA MET A 128 -6.27 4.60 0.15
C MET A 128 -6.73 5.27 -1.15
N GLY A 129 -7.97 5.06 -1.54
CA GLY A 129 -8.48 5.69 -2.74
C GLY A 129 -9.90 5.26 -3.07
N SER A 130 -10.48 5.89 -4.06
CA SER A 130 -11.76 5.47 -4.64
C SER A 130 -11.55 4.68 -5.93
N LEU A 131 -12.53 3.87 -6.27
CA LEU A 131 -12.54 3.01 -7.45
C LEU A 131 -13.72 3.41 -8.34
N ARG A 132 -13.48 3.43 -9.65
CA ARG A 132 -14.53 3.59 -10.65
C ARG A 132 -14.48 2.44 -11.65
N ALA A 133 -15.57 1.71 -11.78
CA ALA A 133 -15.68 0.64 -12.78
C ALA A 133 -15.84 1.25 -14.18
N ILE A 134 -14.96 0.85 -15.10
CA ILE A 134 -14.99 1.22 -16.52
C ILE A 134 -14.72 -0.06 -17.32
N ASN A 135 -15.67 -0.47 -18.16
CA ASN A 135 -15.55 -1.68 -19.00
C ASN A 135 -15.13 -2.95 -18.22
N GLY A 136 -15.67 -3.12 -17.01
CA GLY A 136 -15.35 -4.30 -16.17
C GLY A 136 -14.04 -4.22 -15.42
N VAL A 137 -13.27 -3.14 -15.55
CA VAL A 137 -12.03 -2.89 -14.80
C VAL A 137 -12.26 -1.80 -13.77
N ASN A 138 -11.80 -2.00 -12.55
CA ASN A 138 -11.84 -1.00 -11.48
C ASN A 138 -10.64 -0.05 -11.59
N ILE A 139 -10.87 1.16 -12.09
CA ILE A 139 -9.83 2.19 -12.22
C ILE A 139 -9.67 2.91 -10.88
N VAL A 140 -8.46 2.89 -10.33
CA VAL A 140 -8.09 3.67 -9.14
C VAL A 140 -8.08 5.14 -9.51
N GLN A 141 -8.76 5.96 -8.70
CA GLN A 141 -8.98 7.37 -9.01
C GLN A 141 -7.84 8.27 -8.52
N ASP A 142 -7.90 9.55 -8.86
CA ASP A 142 -6.85 10.53 -8.57
C ASP A 142 -6.76 10.92 -7.08
N ASP A 143 -7.71 10.48 -6.24
CA ASP A 143 -7.64 10.58 -4.78
C ASP A 143 -6.78 9.48 -4.13
N PHE A 144 -6.10 8.66 -4.93
CA PHE A 144 -5.20 7.62 -4.44
C PHE A 144 -4.07 8.21 -3.58
N TYR A 145 -3.88 7.60 -2.42
CA TYR A 145 -2.81 7.90 -1.47
C TYR A 145 -2.05 6.60 -1.17
N LEU A 146 -0.76 6.57 -1.49
CA LEU A 146 0.12 5.44 -1.21
C LEU A 146 0.57 5.49 0.25
N ALA A 147 0.12 4.54 1.06
CA ALA A 147 0.46 4.44 2.48
C ALA A 147 1.79 3.70 2.70
N THR A 148 1.98 2.57 2.02
CA THR A 148 3.26 1.87 1.92
C THR A 148 3.43 1.23 0.55
N ALA A 149 4.64 1.30 0.02
CA ALA A 149 4.94 0.75 -1.31
C ALA A 149 5.11 -0.77 -1.30
N ALA A 150 5.45 -1.37 -0.17
CA ALA A 150 5.58 -2.81 -0.02
C ALA A 150 5.44 -3.24 1.44
N ASP A 151 4.65 -4.28 1.67
CA ASP A 151 4.72 -5.16 2.83
C ASP A 151 5.20 -6.53 2.34
N ILE A 152 5.96 -7.25 3.15
CA ILE A 152 6.37 -8.62 2.82
C ILE A 152 5.23 -9.56 3.19
N VAL A 153 4.80 -10.37 2.22
CA VAL A 153 3.69 -11.32 2.38
C VAL A 153 4.11 -12.73 1.99
N ALA A 154 3.47 -13.74 2.59
CA ALA A 154 3.62 -15.12 2.18
C ALA A 154 3.02 -15.32 0.79
N ASP A 155 3.43 -16.38 0.11
CA ASP A 155 3.11 -16.71 -1.27
C ASP A 155 1.69 -16.29 -1.72
N PRO A 156 1.63 -15.47 -2.77
CA PRO A 156 0.42 -15.03 -3.41
C PRO A 156 -0.31 -16.10 -4.22
N SER A 157 0.21 -17.30 -4.33
CA SER A 157 -0.36 -18.37 -5.17
C SER A 157 -1.67 -18.96 -4.66
N ALA A 158 -2.19 -18.51 -3.51
CA ALA A 158 -3.55 -18.81 -3.07
C ALA A 158 -4.56 -17.81 -3.69
N PRO A 159 -5.10 -18.07 -4.89
CA PRO A 159 -6.03 -17.17 -5.53
C PRO A 159 -7.31 -17.15 -4.73
N GLY A 160 -7.60 -16.05 -4.06
CA GLY A 160 -8.82 -15.82 -3.31
C GLY A 160 -8.68 -15.63 -1.81
N ALA A 161 -7.55 -15.97 -1.19
CA ALA A 161 -7.37 -15.80 0.26
C ALA A 161 -7.09 -14.35 0.69
N PHE A 162 -6.68 -13.49 -0.25
CA PHE A 162 -6.20 -12.14 0.08
C PHE A 162 -7.17 -11.00 -0.20
N VAL A 163 -8.27 -11.23 -0.88
CA VAL A 163 -9.08 -10.13 -1.44
C VAL A 163 -10.51 -10.08 -0.96
N GLN A 164 -11.08 -11.15 -0.47
CA GLN A 164 -12.50 -11.16 -0.08
C GLN A 164 -12.78 -10.79 1.38
N GLY A 165 -11.78 -10.70 2.23
CA GLY A 165 -11.98 -10.51 3.67
C GLY A 165 -11.69 -9.10 4.18
N ILE A 166 -11.02 -8.24 3.41
CA ILE A 166 -10.50 -6.99 3.93
C ILE A 166 -11.29 -5.84 3.35
N MET A 167 -12.22 -5.27 4.11
CA MET A 167 -12.80 -3.95 3.95
C MET A 167 -14.00 -3.78 3.01
N GLU A 168 -14.81 -4.77 2.74
CA GLU A 168 -16.18 -4.47 2.33
C GLU A 168 -16.95 -3.93 3.55
N GLY A 169 -17.19 -2.61 3.56
CA GLY A 169 -18.03 -1.95 4.55
C GLY A 169 -17.33 -0.96 5.49
N LYS A 170 -16.01 -0.76 5.37
CA LYS A 170 -15.27 0.19 6.20
C LYS A 170 -14.74 1.36 5.38
N GLU A 171 -14.91 2.57 5.89
CA GLU A 171 -14.31 3.77 5.33
C GLU A 171 -13.26 4.34 6.29
N TRP A 172 -12.23 4.93 5.71
CA TRP A 172 -11.16 5.56 6.48
C TRP A 172 -11.19 7.06 6.26
N MET A 173 -11.12 7.81 7.35
CA MET A 173 -10.99 9.26 7.33
C MET A 173 -9.68 9.69 7.98
N PHE A 174 -9.04 10.70 7.39
CA PHE A 174 -7.86 11.31 7.98
C PHE A 174 -8.30 12.43 8.94
N VAL A 175 -8.20 12.17 10.24
CA VAL A 175 -8.61 13.09 11.30
C VAL A 175 -7.43 13.32 12.23
N ASP A 176 -7.10 14.57 12.50
CA ASP A 176 -6.02 14.98 13.41
C ASP A 176 -4.67 14.29 13.17
N GLY A 177 -4.30 14.13 11.89
CA GLY A 177 -3.02 13.52 11.50
C GLY A 177 -2.99 11.99 11.58
N ARG A 178 -4.14 11.33 11.75
CA ARG A 178 -4.26 9.86 11.81
C ARG A 178 -5.37 9.35 10.93
N TRP A 179 -5.17 8.16 10.35
CA TRP A 179 -6.22 7.42 9.69
C TRP A 179 -7.11 6.74 10.73
N THR A 180 -8.41 7.08 10.73
CA THR A 180 -9.41 6.54 11.64
C THR A 180 -10.42 5.73 10.83
N GLU A 181 -10.68 4.51 11.28
CA GLU A 181 -11.70 3.64 10.71
C GLU A 181 -13.09 4.13 11.11
N MET A 182 -13.99 4.21 10.12
CA MET A 182 -15.40 4.54 10.34
C MET A 182 -16.31 3.44 9.79
N ASP A 183 -17.33 3.09 10.54
CA ASP A 183 -18.36 2.17 10.08
C ASP A 183 -19.23 2.87 9.02
N TYR A 184 -19.47 2.20 7.89
CA TYR A 184 -20.20 2.77 6.74
C TYR A 184 -21.58 3.35 7.11
N ASP A 185 -22.25 2.73 8.08
CA ASP A 185 -23.56 3.16 8.57
C ASP A 185 -23.49 4.43 9.43
N ILE A 186 -22.35 4.71 10.08
CA ILE A 186 -22.13 5.92 10.87
C ILE A 186 -21.78 7.08 9.96
N ALA A 187 -20.90 6.88 8.99
CA ALA A 187 -20.52 7.90 8.02
C ALA A 187 -21.73 8.39 7.19
N ARG A 188 -22.66 7.51 6.83
CA ARG A 188 -23.92 7.89 6.13
C ARG A 188 -24.86 8.70 6.98
N LYS A 189 -24.85 8.55 8.31
CA LYS A 189 -25.72 9.31 9.23
C LYS A 189 -25.21 10.72 9.50
N GLU A 190 -23.90 10.94 9.42
CA GLU A 190 -23.28 12.25 9.64
C GLU A 190 -23.29 13.14 8.38
N ILE A 191 -23.34 12.55 7.18
CA ILE A 191 -23.53 13.28 5.92
C ILE A 191 -25.03 13.38 5.62
N ARG A 192 -25.83 13.99 6.49
CA ARG A 192 -27.16 14.44 6.08
C ARG A 192 -27.00 15.73 5.29
N PRO A 193 -27.61 15.83 4.08
CA PRO A 193 -27.65 17.10 3.38
C PRO A 193 -28.40 18.09 4.28
N VAL A 194 -27.75 19.20 4.61
CA VAL A 194 -28.40 20.34 5.22
C VAL A 194 -29.42 20.83 4.21
N SER A 195 -30.70 20.53 4.44
CA SER A 195 -31.78 21.13 3.64
C SER A 195 -31.76 22.63 3.91
N TYR A 196 -31.34 23.38 2.92
CA TYR A 196 -31.56 24.84 2.89
C TYR A 196 -33.06 25.09 2.86
N THR A 197 -33.64 25.39 4.00
CA THR A 197 -34.96 26.06 4.03
C THR A 197 -34.74 27.50 3.60
N HIS A 198 -35.26 27.85 2.43
CA HIS A 198 -35.38 29.24 2.03
C HIS A 198 -36.20 30.00 3.07
N LEU A 199 -35.55 30.88 3.82
CA LEU A 199 -36.21 31.94 4.55
C LEU A 199 -36.70 32.94 3.51
N THR A 200 -38.03 32.92 3.22
CA THR A 200 -38.71 34.01 2.54
C THR A 200 -38.82 35.15 3.53
N LEU A 201 -38.23 36.29 3.19
CA LEU A 201 -38.41 37.54 3.91
C LEU A 201 -39.86 38.01 3.71
N PRO A 202 -40.58 38.46 4.75
CA PRO A 202 -41.88 39.10 4.60
C PRO A 202 -41.69 40.50 4.02
N THR A 203 -42.54 40.82 3.06
CA THR A 203 -42.73 42.15 2.45
C THR A 203 -43.31 43.15 3.43
#